data_157cfe00a4cc64019c1486fa9883b461
#
_entry.id   157cfe00a4cc64019c1486fa9883b461
#
_cell.length_a   1.000
_cell.length_b   1.000
_cell.length_c   1.000
_cell.angle_alpha   90.00
_cell.angle_beta   90.00
_cell.angle_gamma   90.00
#
_symmetry.space_group_name_H-M   'P 1'
#
loop_
_entity.id
_entity.type
_entity.pdbx_description
1 polymer ?
#
loop_
_entity_poly.entity_id
_entity_poly.type
_entity_poly.pdbx_seq_one_letter_code
_entity_poly.pdbx_strand_id
1 'polypeptide(L)'
;LVGEVKNKYGVDLSKDKIALQRLKEAAEQAKKELSSSMSTTINMQYLAMTPDGTPVHLDETLTRAHFEEMTKDLLDRCRTPFNNVLADAGISVSQIDHVILVGGSTRMPAVKELVKELDGGKEANQSVNPDEVVAIGAAVQSGVIKGDRKDVLLIDVTPLSLGIETKGGIM
;
A
#
# COMPACT_ATOMS: atom_id res chain seq x y z
N LEU A 1 -15.19 8.61 4.42
CA LEU A 1 -16.43 8.36 3.65
C LEU A 1 -17.59 7.88 4.52
N VAL A 2 -17.44 6.83 5.35
CA VAL A 2 -18.54 6.37 6.25
C VAL A 2 -18.99 7.47 7.19
N GLY A 3 -18.05 8.18 7.81
CA GLY A 3 -18.33 9.33 8.68
C GLY A 3 -19.03 10.46 7.94
N GLU A 4 -18.63 10.77 6.73
CA GLU A 4 -19.25 11.80 5.89
C GLU A 4 -20.72 11.47 5.60
N VAL A 5 -21.02 10.24 5.20
CA VAL A 5 -22.40 9.79 4.96
C VAL A 5 -23.23 9.86 6.22
N LYS A 6 -22.67 9.45 7.37
CA LYS A 6 -23.35 9.52 8.66
C LYS A 6 -23.66 10.96 9.06
N ASN A 7 -22.70 11.86 8.89
CA ASN A 7 -22.88 13.28 9.24
C ASN A 7 -23.88 13.98 8.31
N LYS A 8 -23.85 13.69 7.02
CA LYS A 8 -24.67 14.38 6.01
C LYS A 8 -26.10 13.84 5.91
N TYR A 9 -26.27 12.53 6.06
CA TYR A 9 -27.54 11.84 5.82
C TYR A 9 -28.11 11.11 7.03
N GLY A 10 -27.38 11.07 8.15
CA GLY A 10 -27.80 10.33 9.35
C GLY A 10 -27.77 8.80 9.21
N VAL A 11 -27.22 8.27 8.10
CA VAL A 11 -27.20 6.85 7.79
C VAL A 11 -25.86 6.23 8.21
N ASP A 12 -25.89 5.24 9.07
CA ASP A 12 -24.71 4.50 9.52
C ASP A 12 -24.49 3.28 8.62
N LEU A 13 -23.50 3.37 7.74
CA LEU A 13 -23.13 2.32 6.81
C LEU A 13 -22.24 1.23 7.41
N SER A 14 -21.84 1.34 8.68
CA SER A 14 -20.90 0.40 9.32
C SER A 14 -21.39 -1.06 9.36
N LYS A 15 -22.72 -1.25 9.28
CA LYS A 15 -23.38 -2.57 9.29
C LYS A 15 -23.82 -3.05 7.90
N ASP A 16 -23.77 -2.20 6.89
CA ASP A 16 -24.11 -2.55 5.52
C ASP A 16 -22.85 -3.03 4.78
N LYS A 17 -22.71 -4.35 4.70
CA LYS A 17 -21.53 -4.98 4.06
C LYS A 17 -21.41 -4.65 2.58
N ILE A 18 -22.53 -4.45 1.87
CA ILE A 18 -22.51 -4.13 0.43
C ILE A 18 -22.05 -2.68 0.24
N ALA A 19 -22.63 -1.74 0.98
CA ALA A 19 -22.23 -0.35 0.93
C ALA A 19 -20.76 -0.17 1.34
N LEU A 20 -20.30 -0.86 2.40
CA LEU A 20 -18.90 -0.83 2.83
C LEU A 20 -17.94 -1.36 1.76
N GLN A 21 -18.30 -2.44 1.08
CA GLN A 21 -17.46 -3.00 0.02
C GLN A 21 -17.37 -2.01 -1.15
N ARG A 22 -18.48 -1.44 -1.58
CA ARG A 22 -18.51 -0.41 -2.63
C ARG A 22 -17.67 0.82 -2.25
N LEU A 23 -17.76 1.28 -0.98
CA LEU A 23 -16.96 2.40 -0.47
C LEU A 23 -15.46 2.07 -0.47
N LYS A 24 -15.08 0.85 -0.09
CA LYS A 24 -13.67 0.41 -0.14
C LYS A 24 -13.12 0.41 -1.56
N GLU A 25 -13.88 -0.09 -2.52
CA GLU A 25 -13.50 -0.11 -3.93
C GLU A 25 -13.34 1.29 -4.48
N ALA A 26 -14.29 2.18 -4.20
CA ALA A 26 -14.23 3.58 -4.62
C ALA A 26 -13.06 4.33 -3.96
N ALA A 27 -12.78 4.09 -2.68
CA ALA A 27 -11.64 4.67 -1.98
C ALA A 27 -10.31 4.17 -2.53
N GLU A 28 -10.20 2.87 -2.85
CA GLU A 28 -9.00 2.30 -3.47
C GLU A 28 -8.77 2.88 -4.88
N GLN A 29 -9.84 3.06 -5.66
CA GLN A 29 -9.74 3.70 -6.96
C GLN A 29 -9.28 5.15 -6.84
N ALA A 30 -9.86 5.91 -5.92
CA ALA A 30 -9.44 7.29 -5.64
C ALA A 30 -7.97 7.38 -5.20
N LYS A 31 -7.51 6.47 -4.34
CA LYS A 31 -6.10 6.36 -3.94
C LYS A 31 -5.18 6.17 -5.16
N LYS A 32 -5.54 5.27 -6.09
CA LYS A 32 -4.78 5.03 -7.31
C LYS A 32 -4.72 6.27 -8.20
N GLU A 33 -5.84 6.95 -8.40
CA GLU A 33 -5.92 8.17 -9.20
C GLU A 33 -5.08 9.31 -8.61
N LEU A 34 -5.07 9.45 -7.29
CA LEU A 34 -4.27 10.45 -6.60
C LEU A 34 -2.75 10.19 -6.68
N SER A 35 -2.32 9.04 -7.17
CA SER A 35 -0.91 8.81 -7.48
C SER A 35 -0.44 9.61 -8.70
N SER A 36 -1.34 9.97 -9.62
CA SER A 36 -1.05 10.74 -10.83
C SER A 36 -1.76 12.09 -10.87
N SER A 37 -2.90 12.23 -10.20
CA SER A 37 -3.72 13.45 -10.19
C SER A 37 -3.62 14.18 -8.85
N MET A 38 -3.85 15.51 -8.86
CA MET A 38 -3.87 16.34 -7.64
C MET A 38 -5.20 16.28 -6.91
N SER A 39 -6.27 15.83 -7.58
CA SER A 39 -7.60 15.65 -7.01
C SER A 39 -8.37 14.59 -7.79
N THR A 40 -9.34 13.98 -7.14
CA THR A 40 -10.31 13.07 -7.76
C THR A 40 -11.67 13.24 -7.11
N THR A 41 -12.71 12.80 -7.78
CA THR A 41 -14.09 12.83 -7.27
C THR A 41 -14.61 11.41 -7.06
N ILE A 42 -15.06 11.12 -5.84
CA ILE A 42 -15.72 9.88 -5.49
C ILE A 42 -17.22 10.07 -5.65
N ASN A 43 -17.79 9.59 -6.76
CA ASN A 43 -19.20 9.67 -7.04
C ASN A 43 -19.86 8.29 -6.96
N MET A 44 -20.83 8.13 -6.05
CA MET A 44 -21.53 6.86 -5.84
C MET A 44 -23.04 7.11 -5.78
N GLN A 45 -23.73 6.68 -6.81
CA GLN A 45 -25.19 6.76 -6.87
C GLN A 45 -25.81 5.58 -6.12
N TYR A 46 -26.94 5.85 -5.43
CA TYR A 46 -27.72 4.85 -4.72
C TYR A 46 -26.86 4.00 -3.76
N LEU A 47 -26.06 4.70 -2.92
CA LEU A 47 -25.18 4.03 -1.96
C LEU A 47 -25.95 3.34 -0.85
N ALA A 48 -27.01 3.99 -0.36
CA ALA A 48 -27.92 3.50 0.66
C ALA A 48 -29.28 4.18 0.53
N MET A 49 -30.20 3.85 1.47
CA MET A 49 -31.47 4.51 1.66
C MET A 49 -31.55 5.07 3.08
N THR A 50 -32.11 6.24 3.23
CA THR A 50 -32.50 6.77 4.54
C THR A 50 -33.73 6.02 5.07
N PRO A 51 -34.06 6.13 6.36
CA PRO A 51 -35.24 5.45 6.95
C PRO A 51 -36.58 5.85 6.32
N ASP A 52 -36.66 7.04 5.72
CA ASP A 52 -37.85 7.55 5.01
C ASP A 52 -37.89 7.13 3.52
N GLY A 53 -36.91 6.31 3.08
CA GLY A 53 -36.84 5.79 1.70
C GLY A 53 -36.16 6.72 0.71
N THR A 54 -35.52 7.81 1.16
CA THR A 54 -34.79 8.71 0.27
C THR A 54 -33.44 8.08 -0.10
N PRO A 55 -33.05 8.05 -1.40
CA PRO A 55 -31.77 7.51 -1.81
C PRO A 55 -30.60 8.41 -1.36
N VAL A 56 -29.56 7.78 -0.85
CA VAL A 56 -28.29 8.42 -0.45
C VAL A 56 -27.30 8.35 -1.62
N HIS A 57 -26.80 9.50 -2.01
CA HIS A 57 -25.74 9.64 -3.02
C HIS A 57 -24.50 10.24 -2.38
N LEU A 58 -23.34 9.72 -2.70
CA LEU A 58 -22.06 10.28 -2.29
C LEU A 58 -21.44 10.99 -3.49
N ASP A 59 -21.05 12.23 -3.30
CA ASP A 59 -20.29 13.03 -4.26
C ASP A 59 -19.28 13.87 -3.46
N GLU A 60 -18.04 13.37 -3.41
CA GLU A 60 -16.99 13.96 -2.58
C GLU A 60 -15.73 14.13 -3.40
N THR A 61 -15.16 15.32 -3.35
CA THR A 61 -13.86 15.61 -3.97
C THR A 61 -12.75 15.41 -2.94
N LEU A 62 -11.79 14.56 -3.28
CA LEU A 62 -10.61 14.30 -2.47
C LEU A 62 -9.37 14.85 -3.18
N THR A 63 -8.61 15.71 -2.49
CA THR A 63 -7.31 16.19 -2.96
C THR A 63 -6.19 15.28 -2.50
N ARG A 64 -5.09 15.22 -3.27
CA ARG A 64 -3.87 14.50 -2.87
C ARG A 64 -3.35 14.99 -1.52
N ALA A 65 -3.28 16.31 -1.30
CA ALA A 65 -2.81 16.89 -0.06
C ALA A 65 -3.63 16.41 1.15
N HIS A 66 -4.96 16.39 1.04
CA HIS A 66 -5.83 15.89 2.11
C HIS A 66 -5.69 14.39 2.33
N PHE A 67 -5.52 13.62 1.25
CA PHE A 67 -5.24 12.18 1.36
C PHE A 67 -3.90 11.90 2.05
N GLU A 68 -2.86 12.62 1.72
CA GLU A 68 -1.53 12.52 2.34
C GLU A 68 -1.57 12.90 3.82
N GLU A 69 -2.32 13.94 4.18
CA GLU A 69 -2.54 14.31 5.58
C GLU A 69 -3.23 13.20 6.37
N MET A 70 -4.30 12.60 5.81
CA MET A 70 -5.03 11.49 6.45
C MET A 70 -4.18 10.23 6.64
N THR A 71 -3.15 10.03 5.82
CA THR A 71 -2.31 8.83 5.83
C THR A 71 -0.91 9.04 6.39
N LYS A 72 -0.63 10.25 6.90
CA LYS A 72 0.67 10.63 7.42
C LYS A 72 1.20 9.69 8.50
N ASP A 73 0.34 9.31 9.43
CA ASP A 73 0.69 8.39 10.52
C ASP A 73 1.15 7.02 10.00
N LEU A 74 0.57 6.54 8.90
CA LEU A 74 0.96 5.29 8.25
C LEU A 74 2.35 5.40 7.61
N LEU A 75 2.64 6.55 6.98
CA LEU A 75 3.94 6.84 6.41
C LEU A 75 5.01 6.96 7.50
N ASP A 76 4.72 7.67 8.57
CA ASP A 76 5.64 7.83 9.70
C ASP A 76 6.02 6.49 10.35
N ARG A 77 5.11 5.52 10.36
CA ARG A 77 5.39 4.15 10.83
C ARG A 77 6.43 3.41 10.01
N CYS A 78 6.69 3.80 8.77
CA CYS A 78 7.72 3.19 7.92
C CYS A 78 9.15 3.59 8.35
N ARG A 79 9.33 4.68 9.09
CA ARG A 79 10.64 5.19 9.53
C ARG A 79 11.34 4.22 10.48
N THR A 80 10.61 3.66 11.43
CA THR A 80 11.20 2.74 12.42
C THR A 80 11.75 1.46 11.81
N PRO A 81 11.02 0.71 10.95
CA PRO A 81 11.58 -0.45 10.27
C PRO A 81 12.82 -0.12 9.41
N PHE A 82 12.82 1.01 8.72
CA PHE A 82 13.96 1.44 7.93
C PHE A 82 15.21 1.65 8.78
N ASN A 83 15.09 2.38 9.88
CA ASN A 83 16.20 2.64 10.79
C ASN A 83 16.69 1.36 11.48
N ASN A 84 15.77 0.46 11.87
CA ASN A 84 16.14 -0.80 12.49
C ASN A 84 16.95 -1.68 11.55
N VAL A 85 16.56 -1.77 10.27
CA VAL A 85 17.32 -2.55 9.27
C VAL A 85 18.75 -2.03 9.10
N LEU A 86 18.95 -0.72 9.09
CA LEU A 86 20.28 -0.12 9.03
C LEU A 86 21.13 -0.46 10.27
N ALA A 87 20.49 -0.36 11.44
CA ALA A 87 21.16 -0.69 12.72
C ALA A 87 21.54 -2.18 12.77
N ASP A 88 20.63 -3.07 12.38
CA ASP A 88 20.84 -4.51 12.35
C ASP A 88 21.94 -4.91 11.35
N ALA A 89 21.99 -4.25 10.21
CA ALA A 89 23.03 -4.45 9.20
C ALA A 89 24.37 -3.79 9.58
N GLY A 90 24.39 -2.88 10.56
CA GLY A 90 25.59 -2.15 10.98
C GLY A 90 26.12 -1.19 9.92
N ILE A 91 25.23 -0.68 9.03
CA ILE A 91 25.59 0.24 7.95
C ILE A 91 24.93 1.61 8.12
N SER A 92 25.52 2.60 7.50
CA SER A 92 24.93 3.95 7.39
C SER A 92 24.17 4.10 6.10
N VAL A 93 23.25 5.09 6.03
CA VAL A 93 22.51 5.46 4.81
C VAL A 93 23.43 5.73 3.62
N SER A 94 24.62 6.31 3.87
CA SER A 94 25.58 6.60 2.80
C SER A 94 26.16 5.36 2.11
N GLN A 95 26.08 4.21 2.76
CA GLN A 95 26.58 2.92 2.25
C GLN A 95 25.52 2.14 1.45
N ILE A 96 24.29 2.67 1.36
CA ILE A 96 23.26 2.11 0.49
C ILE A 96 23.56 2.51 -0.95
N ASP A 97 23.76 1.55 -1.83
CA ASP A 97 23.96 1.80 -3.26
C ASP A 97 22.63 2.07 -3.97
N HIS A 98 21.61 1.27 -3.69
CA HIS A 98 20.32 1.34 -4.37
C HIS A 98 19.16 1.09 -3.40
N VAL A 99 18.09 1.87 -3.57
CA VAL A 99 16.78 1.60 -2.95
C VAL A 99 15.82 1.23 -4.06
N ILE A 100 15.19 0.07 -3.94
CA ILE A 100 14.24 -0.45 -4.93
C ILE A 100 12.86 -0.48 -4.28
N LEU A 101 11.90 0.21 -4.90
CA LEU A 101 10.52 0.26 -4.44
C LEU A 101 9.70 -0.87 -5.06
N VAL A 102 9.02 -1.64 -4.22
CA VAL A 102 8.23 -2.80 -4.62
C VAL A 102 6.81 -2.71 -4.06
N GLY A 103 5.83 -3.11 -4.86
CA GLY A 103 4.42 -3.10 -4.51
C GLY A 103 3.68 -1.83 -4.94
N GLY A 104 2.38 -1.95 -5.20
CA GLY A 104 1.55 -0.90 -5.77
C GLY A 104 1.49 0.39 -4.94
N SER A 105 1.57 0.29 -3.61
CA SER A 105 1.57 1.47 -2.72
C SER A 105 2.80 2.37 -2.91
N THR A 106 3.90 1.86 -3.45
CA THR A 106 5.10 2.65 -3.75
C THR A 106 4.92 3.61 -4.94
N ARG A 107 3.80 3.51 -5.64
CA ARG A 107 3.41 4.49 -6.67
C ARG A 107 2.98 5.83 -6.08
N MET A 108 2.58 5.85 -4.80
CA MET A 108 2.17 7.08 -4.11
C MET A 108 3.35 8.08 -4.03
N PRO A 109 3.14 9.35 -4.42
CA PRO A 109 4.19 10.38 -4.32
C PRO A 109 4.76 10.51 -2.90
N ALA A 110 3.92 10.52 -1.87
CA ALA A 110 4.35 10.64 -0.48
C ALA A 110 5.27 9.49 -0.03
N VAL A 111 5.12 8.27 -0.56
CA VAL A 111 6.04 7.16 -0.28
C VAL A 111 7.39 7.43 -0.90
N LYS A 112 7.43 7.93 -2.14
CA LYS A 112 8.69 8.26 -2.84
C LYS A 112 9.45 9.37 -2.12
N GLU A 113 8.75 10.42 -1.69
CA GLU A 113 9.34 11.52 -0.93
C GLU A 113 9.87 11.06 0.44
N LEU A 114 9.11 10.22 1.14
CA LEU A 114 9.58 9.63 2.41
C LEU A 114 10.87 8.82 2.20
N VAL A 115 10.91 7.96 1.19
CA VAL A 115 12.10 7.15 0.91
C VAL A 115 13.28 8.02 0.54
N LYS A 116 13.08 9.04 -0.28
CA LYS A 116 14.11 10.01 -0.63
C LYS A 116 14.65 10.74 0.61
N GLU A 117 13.78 11.15 1.53
CA GLU A 117 14.19 11.74 2.81
C GLU A 117 15.05 10.78 3.63
N LEU A 118 14.59 9.51 3.75
CA LEU A 118 15.27 8.49 4.56
C LEU A 118 16.61 8.05 3.96
N ASP A 119 16.73 8.04 2.63
CA ASP A 119 17.96 7.64 1.91
C ASP A 119 18.94 8.82 1.68
N GLY A 120 18.78 9.89 2.42
CA GLY A 120 19.69 11.03 2.35
C GLY A 120 19.58 11.85 1.05
N GLY A 121 18.43 11.83 0.40
CA GLY A 121 18.12 12.61 -0.81
C GLY A 121 18.35 11.88 -2.13
N LYS A 122 18.73 10.62 -2.11
CA LYS A 122 18.89 9.82 -3.34
C LYS A 122 17.53 9.46 -3.93
N GLU A 123 17.48 9.33 -5.24
CA GLU A 123 16.26 8.85 -5.93
C GLU A 123 16.21 7.33 -5.89
N ALA A 124 15.05 6.79 -5.52
CA ALA A 124 14.83 5.35 -5.58
C ALA A 124 14.92 4.83 -7.02
N ASN A 125 15.48 3.63 -7.19
CA ASN A 125 15.58 2.99 -8.49
C ASN A 125 14.18 2.64 -9.03
N GLN A 126 13.88 3.13 -10.23
CA GLN A 126 12.61 2.95 -10.93
C GLN A 126 12.75 2.03 -12.17
N SER A 127 13.84 1.31 -12.30
CA SER A 127 14.09 0.44 -13.46
C SER A 127 13.22 -0.82 -13.49
N VAL A 128 12.59 -1.15 -12.37
CA VAL A 128 11.71 -2.32 -12.25
C VAL A 128 10.25 -1.88 -12.09
N ASN A 129 9.33 -2.63 -12.69
CA ASN A 129 7.91 -2.43 -12.46
C ASN A 129 7.56 -2.93 -11.04
N PRO A 130 7.11 -2.06 -10.12
CA PRO A 130 6.86 -2.42 -8.74
C PRO A 130 5.72 -3.45 -8.56
N ASP A 131 4.84 -3.60 -9.54
CA ASP A 131 3.72 -4.55 -9.50
C ASP A 131 4.11 -5.96 -9.97
N GLU A 132 5.15 -6.08 -10.83
CA GLU A 132 5.52 -7.31 -11.51
C GLU A 132 6.85 -7.91 -11.02
N VAL A 133 7.69 -7.11 -10.38
CA VAL A 133 9.07 -7.49 -10.04
C VAL A 133 9.15 -8.76 -9.17
N VAL A 134 8.18 -8.99 -8.28
CA VAL A 134 8.12 -10.20 -7.44
C VAL A 134 7.88 -11.44 -8.30
N ALA A 135 6.95 -11.37 -9.26
CA ALA A 135 6.69 -12.47 -10.19
C ALA A 135 7.89 -12.76 -11.09
N ILE A 136 8.54 -11.71 -11.58
CA ILE A 136 9.78 -11.82 -12.37
C ILE A 136 10.88 -12.48 -11.53
N GLY A 137 11.06 -12.05 -10.28
CA GLY A 137 12.03 -12.64 -9.36
C GLY A 137 11.76 -14.12 -9.10
N ALA A 138 10.50 -14.50 -8.90
CA ALA A 138 10.10 -15.91 -8.74
C ALA A 138 10.42 -16.74 -9.99
N ALA A 139 10.20 -16.20 -11.18
CA ALA A 139 10.55 -16.86 -12.45
C ALA A 139 12.08 -17.05 -12.58
N VAL A 140 12.88 -16.03 -12.23
CA VAL A 140 14.35 -16.14 -12.21
C VAL A 140 14.79 -17.21 -11.22
N GLN A 141 14.26 -17.21 -10.00
CA GLN A 141 14.58 -18.21 -8.97
C GLN A 141 14.21 -19.62 -9.40
N SER A 142 13.12 -19.78 -10.12
CA SER A 142 12.72 -21.08 -10.73
C SER A 142 13.79 -21.61 -11.69
N GLY A 143 14.39 -20.74 -12.51
CA GLY A 143 15.51 -21.09 -13.37
C GLY A 143 16.77 -21.49 -12.60
N VAL A 144 17.04 -20.82 -11.48
CA VAL A 144 18.15 -21.19 -10.58
C VAL A 144 17.95 -22.59 -9.99
N ILE A 145 16.75 -22.89 -9.48
CA ILE A 145 16.42 -24.20 -8.89
C ILE A 145 16.53 -25.32 -9.93
N LYS A 146 16.13 -25.07 -11.18
CA LYS A 146 16.28 -26.04 -12.28
C LYS A 146 17.72 -26.21 -12.76
N GLY A 147 18.63 -25.32 -12.38
CA GLY A 147 20.01 -25.34 -12.82
C GLY A 147 20.25 -24.67 -14.18
N ASP A 148 19.24 -24.02 -14.75
CA ASP A 148 19.33 -23.26 -16.01
C ASP A 148 20.15 -21.97 -15.82
N ARG A 149 20.16 -21.43 -14.58
CA ARG A 149 20.95 -20.26 -14.17
C ARG A 149 21.84 -20.63 -12.99
N LYS A 150 23.11 -20.25 -13.09
CA LYS A 150 24.14 -20.50 -12.05
C LYS A 150 24.83 -19.22 -11.60
N ASP A 151 24.44 -18.11 -12.17
CA ASP A 151 25.01 -16.77 -11.97
C ASP A 151 24.36 -16.00 -10.81
N VAL A 152 23.28 -16.54 -10.23
CA VAL A 152 22.52 -15.91 -9.14
C VAL A 152 22.43 -16.85 -7.96
N LEU A 153 22.80 -16.36 -6.77
CA LEU A 153 22.58 -17.05 -5.50
C LEU A 153 21.68 -16.15 -4.64
N LEU A 154 20.51 -16.64 -4.27
CA LEU A 154 19.65 -16.01 -3.27
C LEU A 154 19.75 -16.76 -1.96
N ILE A 155 20.18 -16.05 -0.91
CA ILE A 155 20.12 -16.51 0.48
C ILE A 155 19.21 -15.52 1.21
N ASP A 156 18.09 -15.99 1.69
CA ASP A 156 17.11 -15.18 2.41
C ASP A 156 17.11 -15.47 3.89
N VAL A 157 16.60 -14.54 4.68
CA VAL A 157 16.46 -14.65 6.14
C VAL A 157 15.00 -14.44 6.54
N THR A 158 14.56 -15.17 7.54
CA THR A 158 13.24 -15.00 8.13
C THR A 158 13.39 -14.45 9.54
N PRO A 159 12.93 -13.24 9.84
CA PRO A 159 13.03 -12.65 11.18
C PRO A 159 12.09 -13.33 12.19
N LEU A 160 11.12 -14.08 11.71
CA LEU A 160 10.13 -14.82 12.50
C LEU A 160 10.13 -16.29 12.09
N SER A 161 9.76 -17.17 13.04
CA SER A 161 9.53 -18.58 12.72
C SER A 161 8.40 -18.71 11.70
N LEU A 162 8.63 -19.52 10.69
CA LEU A 162 7.62 -19.89 9.70
C LEU A 162 7.06 -21.27 10.04
N GLY A 163 5.74 -21.41 9.93
CA GLY A 163 5.07 -22.68 10.15
C GLY A 163 3.83 -22.80 9.28
N ILE A 164 3.41 -24.02 9.04
CA ILE A 164 2.15 -24.33 8.38
C ILE A 164 1.27 -25.04 9.41
N GLU A 165 0.13 -24.43 9.74
CA GLU A 165 -0.84 -25.08 10.62
C GLU A 165 -1.40 -26.35 9.94
N THR A 166 -1.27 -27.48 10.61
CA THR A 166 -1.79 -28.76 10.16
C THR A 166 -3.12 -29.08 10.86
N LYS A 167 -3.77 -30.16 10.42
CA LYS A 167 -5.01 -30.64 11.05
C LYS A 167 -4.76 -30.93 12.53
N GLY A 168 -5.50 -30.25 13.40
CA GLY A 168 -5.36 -30.34 14.86
C GLY A 168 -4.67 -29.15 15.53
N GLY A 169 -4.37 -28.07 14.78
CA GLY A 169 -3.80 -26.84 15.31
C GLY A 169 -2.32 -26.92 15.69
N ILE A 170 -1.61 -27.91 15.14
CA ILE A 170 -0.16 -28.10 15.35
C ILE A 170 0.57 -27.38 14.20
N MET A 171 1.49 -26.49 14.57
CA MET A 171 2.43 -25.81 13.64
C MET A 171 3.77 -26.53 13.60
#